data_764ba66957fe38bc4d54fee6d1588f1e
#
_entry.id   764ba66957fe38bc4d54fee6d1588f1e
#
_cell.length_a   1.000
_cell.length_b   1.000
_cell.length_c   1.000
_cell.angle_alpha   90.00
_cell.angle_beta   90.00
_cell.angle_gamma   90.00
#
_symmetry.space_group_name_H-M   'P 1'
#
loop_
_entity.id
_entity.type
_entity.pdbx_description
1 polymer ?
#
loop_
_entity_poly.entity_id
_entity_poly.type
_entity_poly.pdbx_seq_one_letter_code
_entity_poly.pdbx_strand_id
1 'polypeptide(L)'
;MQKWDGDGISAEEFTRLEDLYGPLAGAVRELIDATVRTAADEDTIAAATAAVRAVTESLHPLHTDGWQALRHADTGRPLLFTNPAAGGRNPIAPPMVVHHGGDGRCWSDFTLGAAYEGPPGMVHGGIAALVLDQLLGEVATSGLTEPRFTGTISLRYLRGTPLGVLHAEAYVDRTEGHKTYARGVISDADGPTVEAEGLFIMPAWARQRSDVGTVTG
;
A
#
# COMPACT_ATOMS: atom_id res chain seq x y z
N MET A 1 -4.62 23.01 -5.98
CA MET A 1 -4.11 22.98 -4.59
C MET A 1 -4.76 21.77 -3.95
N GLN A 2 -4.02 20.68 -3.81
CA GLN A 2 -4.52 19.42 -3.25
C GLN A 2 -4.80 19.67 -1.76
N LYS A 3 -6.07 19.57 -1.35
CA LYS A 3 -6.43 19.63 0.07
C LYS A 3 -5.95 18.34 0.73
N TRP A 4 -4.97 18.46 1.62
CA TRP A 4 -4.60 17.41 2.56
C TRP A 4 -5.61 17.31 3.73
N ASP A 5 -6.59 18.20 3.74
CA ASP A 5 -7.66 18.27 4.74
C ASP A 5 -8.82 17.43 4.21
N GLY A 6 -8.85 16.15 4.54
CA GLY A 6 -9.98 15.25 4.32
C GLY A 6 -10.91 15.25 5.53
N ASP A 7 -12.16 14.85 5.33
CA ASP A 7 -13.12 14.65 6.41
C ASP A 7 -12.64 13.49 7.31
N GLY A 8 -12.60 13.74 8.63
CA GLY A 8 -12.29 12.72 9.62
C GLY A 8 -13.46 11.77 9.80
N ILE A 9 -13.20 10.46 9.80
CA ILE A 9 -14.18 9.44 10.19
C ILE A 9 -13.75 8.77 11.49
N SER A 10 -14.73 8.31 12.29
CA SER A 10 -14.45 7.59 13.53
C SER A 10 -13.85 6.21 13.25
N ALA A 11 -13.21 5.61 14.27
CA ALA A 11 -12.72 4.24 14.19
C ALA A 11 -13.85 3.23 13.91
N GLU A 12 -15.05 3.46 14.47
CA GLU A 12 -16.24 2.64 14.21
C GLU A 12 -16.67 2.70 12.75
N GLU A 13 -16.73 3.90 12.16
CA GLU A 13 -17.09 4.07 10.75
C GLU A 13 -16.00 3.49 9.82
N PHE A 14 -14.72 3.59 10.20
CA PHE A 14 -13.63 2.95 9.49
C PHE A 14 -13.81 1.43 9.44
N THR A 15 -14.03 0.79 10.59
CA THR A 15 -14.26 -0.65 10.68
C THR A 15 -15.49 -1.06 9.86
N ARG A 16 -16.59 -0.30 9.95
CA ARG A 16 -17.79 -0.54 9.16
C ARG A 16 -17.51 -0.53 7.65
N LEU A 17 -16.69 0.41 7.18
CA LEU A 17 -16.31 0.49 5.76
C LEU A 17 -15.38 -0.65 5.33
N GLU A 18 -14.45 -1.08 6.21
CA GLU A 18 -13.61 -2.26 5.94
C GLU A 18 -14.45 -3.53 5.84
N ASP A 19 -15.37 -3.75 6.78
CA ASP A 19 -16.27 -4.92 6.80
C ASP A 19 -17.22 -4.94 5.59
N LEU A 20 -17.62 -3.77 5.09
CA LEU A 20 -18.51 -3.65 3.93
C LEU A 20 -17.78 -3.93 2.61
N TYR A 21 -16.61 -3.34 2.41
CA TYR A 21 -15.93 -3.38 1.11
C TYR A 21 -14.83 -4.43 1.02
N GLY A 22 -14.24 -4.81 2.14
CA GLY A 22 -13.15 -5.77 2.21
C GLY A 22 -13.51 -7.13 1.58
N PRO A 23 -14.68 -7.73 1.88
CA PRO A 23 -15.10 -9.00 1.30
C PRO A 23 -15.17 -8.98 -0.23
N LEU A 24 -15.67 -7.89 -0.85
CA LEU A 24 -15.68 -7.74 -2.30
C LEU A 24 -14.27 -7.69 -2.88
N ALA A 25 -13.38 -6.89 -2.28
CA ALA A 25 -11.99 -6.81 -2.72
C ALA A 25 -11.26 -8.16 -2.56
N GLY A 26 -11.57 -8.91 -1.49
CA GLY A 26 -11.08 -10.27 -1.27
C GLY A 26 -11.52 -11.22 -2.38
N ALA A 27 -12.82 -11.27 -2.68
CA ALA A 27 -13.36 -12.12 -3.74
C ALA A 27 -12.77 -11.79 -5.13
N VAL A 28 -12.57 -10.50 -5.44
CA VAL A 28 -11.90 -10.10 -6.70
C VAL A 28 -10.43 -10.51 -6.70
N ARG A 29 -9.73 -10.46 -5.57
CA ARG A 29 -8.33 -10.93 -5.48
C ARG A 29 -8.23 -12.45 -5.70
N GLU A 30 -9.17 -13.22 -5.14
CA GLU A 30 -9.28 -14.67 -5.43
C GLU A 30 -9.58 -14.93 -6.91
N LEU A 31 -10.45 -14.12 -7.53
CA LEU A 31 -10.75 -14.20 -8.96
C LEU A 31 -9.50 -13.90 -9.81
N ILE A 32 -8.68 -12.92 -9.43
CA ILE A 32 -7.41 -12.64 -10.12
C ILE A 32 -6.50 -13.87 -10.06
N ASP A 33 -6.30 -14.49 -8.89
CA ASP A 33 -5.48 -15.71 -8.75
C ASP A 33 -6.04 -16.86 -9.60
N ALA A 34 -7.36 -17.11 -9.54
CA ALA A 34 -8.01 -18.11 -10.35
C ALA A 34 -7.86 -17.85 -11.86
N THR A 35 -7.98 -16.59 -12.29
CA THR A 35 -7.82 -16.20 -13.70
C THR A 35 -6.40 -16.46 -14.21
N VAL A 36 -5.39 -16.18 -13.40
CA VAL A 36 -3.98 -16.42 -13.76
C VAL A 36 -3.66 -17.91 -13.86
N ARG A 37 -4.31 -18.75 -13.04
CA ARG A 37 -3.99 -20.19 -12.92
C ARG A 37 -4.90 -21.10 -13.73
N THR A 38 -6.03 -20.61 -14.25
CA THR A 38 -7.03 -21.48 -14.90
C THR A 38 -6.49 -22.17 -16.14
N ALA A 39 -6.88 -23.41 -16.30
CA ALA A 39 -6.75 -24.20 -17.54
C ALA A 39 -8.14 -24.72 -18.01
N ALA A 40 -9.20 -23.96 -17.68
CA ALA A 40 -10.57 -24.32 -18.02
C ALA A 40 -10.82 -24.30 -19.53
N ASP A 41 -11.86 -25.05 -19.96
CA ASP A 41 -12.29 -25.10 -21.34
C ASP A 41 -12.97 -23.77 -21.79
N GLU A 42 -13.21 -23.67 -23.11
CA GLU A 42 -13.75 -22.46 -23.73
C GLU A 42 -15.13 -22.08 -23.18
N ASP A 43 -16.02 -23.06 -22.97
CA ASP A 43 -17.38 -22.83 -22.47
C ASP A 43 -17.33 -22.27 -21.03
N THR A 44 -16.49 -22.83 -20.18
CA THR A 44 -16.27 -22.36 -18.81
C THR A 44 -15.72 -20.94 -18.78
N ILE A 45 -14.75 -20.62 -19.63
CA ILE A 45 -14.18 -19.27 -19.74
C ILE A 45 -15.24 -18.27 -20.24
N ALA A 46 -16.04 -18.64 -21.24
CA ALA A 46 -17.13 -17.78 -21.73
C ALA A 46 -18.16 -17.47 -20.63
N ALA A 47 -18.59 -18.51 -19.89
CA ALA A 47 -19.53 -18.36 -18.80
C ALA A 47 -18.97 -17.47 -17.65
N ALA A 48 -17.72 -17.70 -17.25
CA ALA A 48 -17.04 -16.88 -16.24
C ALA A 48 -16.92 -15.41 -16.67
N THR A 49 -16.55 -15.17 -17.94
CA THR A 49 -16.47 -13.82 -18.51
C THR A 49 -17.82 -13.10 -18.43
N ALA A 50 -18.93 -13.79 -18.79
CA ALA A 50 -20.26 -13.21 -18.70
C ALA A 50 -20.66 -12.87 -17.25
N ALA A 51 -20.37 -13.75 -16.30
CA ALA A 51 -20.64 -13.53 -14.88
C ALA A 51 -19.88 -12.33 -14.32
N VAL A 52 -18.59 -12.20 -14.62
CA VAL A 52 -17.75 -11.06 -14.19
C VAL A 52 -18.27 -9.74 -14.75
N ARG A 53 -18.67 -9.72 -16.03
CA ARG A 53 -19.29 -8.53 -16.66
C ARG A 53 -20.57 -8.13 -15.97
N ALA A 54 -21.45 -9.09 -15.66
CA ALA A 54 -22.70 -8.82 -14.96
C ALA A 54 -22.48 -8.19 -13.57
N VAL A 55 -21.49 -8.67 -12.81
CA VAL A 55 -21.10 -8.05 -11.53
C VAL A 55 -20.58 -6.62 -11.76
N THR A 56 -19.72 -6.42 -12.74
CA THR A 56 -19.17 -5.08 -13.08
C THR A 56 -20.30 -4.11 -13.43
N GLU A 57 -21.25 -4.51 -14.25
CA GLU A 57 -22.42 -3.70 -14.63
C GLU A 57 -23.30 -3.33 -13.43
N SER A 58 -23.44 -4.22 -12.44
CA SER A 58 -24.20 -3.92 -11.22
C SER A 58 -23.57 -2.86 -10.33
N LEU A 59 -22.24 -2.75 -10.34
CA LEU A 59 -21.49 -1.80 -9.53
C LEU A 59 -21.27 -0.44 -10.23
N HIS A 60 -21.19 -0.43 -11.55
CA HIS A 60 -20.80 0.74 -12.34
C HIS A 60 -21.69 1.98 -12.13
N PRO A 61 -23.02 1.90 -12.01
CA PRO A 61 -23.86 3.08 -11.80
C PRO A 61 -23.67 3.76 -10.44
N LEU A 62 -23.01 3.08 -9.50
CA LEU A 62 -22.82 3.50 -8.11
C LEU A 62 -21.38 3.91 -7.82
N HIS A 63 -20.51 4.01 -8.84
CA HIS A 63 -19.14 4.42 -8.62
C HIS A 63 -19.03 5.93 -8.39
N THR A 64 -17.98 6.32 -7.68
CA THR A 64 -17.61 7.72 -7.48
C THR A 64 -16.34 8.03 -8.25
N ASP A 65 -16.29 9.18 -8.90
CA ASP A 65 -15.07 9.66 -9.55
C ASP A 65 -14.09 10.22 -8.51
N GLY A 66 -12.89 9.70 -8.56
CA GLY A 66 -11.76 10.26 -7.85
C GLY A 66 -11.52 9.67 -6.45
N TRP A 67 -10.43 10.14 -5.87
CA TRP A 67 -9.92 9.73 -4.59
C TRP A 67 -10.66 10.46 -3.46
N GLN A 68 -11.23 9.71 -2.53
CA GLN A 68 -11.80 10.27 -1.31
C GLN A 68 -10.69 10.40 -0.25
N ALA A 69 -10.32 11.64 0.08
CA ALA A 69 -9.33 11.95 1.10
C ALA A 69 -9.92 11.78 2.51
N LEU A 70 -10.30 10.56 2.89
CA LEU A 70 -10.76 10.27 4.24
C LEU A 70 -9.57 10.12 5.18
N ARG A 71 -9.79 10.50 6.47
CA ARG A 71 -8.79 10.38 7.53
C ARG A 71 -9.41 9.82 8.80
N HIS A 72 -8.61 9.16 9.62
CA HIS A 72 -9.00 8.87 11.01
C HIS A 72 -9.16 10.17 11.78
N ALA A 73 -10.32 10.38 12.40
CA ALA A 73 -10.61 11.58 13.19
C ALA A 73 -9.60 11.76 14.34
N ASP A 74 -9.21 10.65 15.01
CA ASP A 74 -8.35 10.69 16.19
C ASP A 74 -6.86 10.87 15.88
N THR A 75 -6.38 10.29 14.77
CA THR A 75 -4.94 10.25 14.44
C THR A 75 -4.57 11.16 13.29
N GLY A 76 -5.53 11.64 12.51
CA GLY A 76 -5.30 12.38 11.28
C GLY A 76 -4.67 11.55 10.13
N ARG A 77 -4.44 10.24 10.33
CA ARG A 77 -3.85 9.37 9.31
C ARG A 77 -4.81 9.19 8.14
N PRO A 78 -4.33 9.31 6.90
CA PRO A 78 -5.17 9.05 5.73
C PRO A 78 -5.58 7.59 5.66
N LEU A 79 -6.77 7.34 5.17
CA LEU A 79 -7.29 6.01 4.91
C LEU A 79 -6.89 5.58 3.50
N LEU A 80 -6.11 4.52 3.40
CA LEU A 80 -5.52 4.06 2.14
C LEU A 80 -6.45 3.12 1.34
N PHE A 81 -7.77 3.21 1.49
CA PHE A 81 -8.72 2.26 0.90
C PHE A 81 -8.46 1.88 -0.56
N THR A 82 -8.06 2.83 -1.39
CA THR A 82 -7.86 2.64 -2.84
C THR A 82 -6.39 2.63 -3.25
N ASN A 83 -5.46 2.72 -2.29
CA ASN A 83 -4.03 2.73 -2.56
C ASN A 83 -3.59 1.42 -3.26
N PRO A 84 -2.77 1.47 -4.31
CA PRO A 84 -2.36 0.27 -5.04
C PRO A 84 -1.37 -0.63 -4.29
N ALA A 85 -0.75 -0.14 -3.20
CA ALA A 85 0.21 -0.92 -2.42
C ALA A 85 -0.37 -1.50 -1.12
N ALA A 86 -1.31 -0.80 -0.46
CA ALA A 86 -1.84 -1.21 0.84
C ALA A 86 -3.35 -0.94 1.00
N GLY A 87 -4.07 -0.72 -0.09
CA GLY A 87 -5.49 -0.38 -0.04
C GLY A 87 -6.40 -1.59 0.14
N GLY A 88 -7.11 -1.68 1.27
CA GLY A 88 -8.01 -2.79 1.57
C GLY A 88 -9.17 -2.97 0.55
N ARG A 89 -9.57 -1.90 -0.15
CA ARG A 89 -10.59 -1.93 -1.23
C ARG A 89 -10.00 -2.12 -2.62
N ASN A 90 -8.68 -2.14 -2.74
CA ASN A 90 -8.03 -2.31 -4.03
C ASN A 90 -7.56 -3.77 -4.20
N PRO A 91 -8.21 -4.59 -5.04
CA PRO A 91 -7.89 -6.00 -5.17
C PRO A 91 -6.52 -6.28 -5.81
N ILE A 92 -5.91 -5.31 -6.51
CA ILE A 92 -4.55 -5.45 -7.03
C ILE A 92 -3.48 -5.16 -5.97
N ALA A 93 -3.84 -4.49 -4.86
CA ALA A 93 -2.87 -4.24 -3.80
C ALA A 93 -2.41 -5.57 -3.18
N PRO A 94 -1.10 -5.73 -2.89
CA PRO A 94 -0.64 -6.79 -2.03
C PRO A 94 -1.47 -6.86 -0.73
N PRO A 95 -1.79 -8.05 -0.23
CA PRO A 95 -2.63 -8.19 0.96
C PRO A 95 -1.85 -7.85 2.24
N MET A 96 -1.40 -6.60 2.34
CA MET A 96 -0.59 -6.08 3.44
C MET A 96 -1.44 -5.32 4.44
N VAL A 97 -1.14 -5.52 5.72
CA VAL A 97 -1.56 -4.63 6.81
C VAL A 97 -0.31 -4.02 7.41
N VAL A 98 -0.17 -2.71 7.31
CA VAL A 98 1.02 -2.02 7.84
C VAL A 98 0.85 -1.73 9.33
N HIS A 99 1.73 -2.31 10.13
CA HIS A 99 1.83 -2.09 11.57
C HIS A 99 2.89 -1.03 11.88
N HIS A 100 2.66 -0.24 12.92
CA HIS A 100 3.60 0.79 13.37
C HIS A 100 4.06 0.52 14.80
N GLY A 101 5.37 0.48 15.00
CA GLY A 101 5.99 0.40 16.32
C GLY A 101 6.14 1.77 16.98
N GLY A 102 6.25 1.78 18.32
CA GLY A 102 6.53 3.00 19.08
C GLY A 102 7.96 3.54 18.89
N ASP A 103 8.82 2.79 18.20
CA ASP A 103 10.21 3.11 17.90
C ASP A 103 10.40 3.77 16.50
N GLY A 104 9.31 4.11 15.83
CA GLY A 104 9.34 4.72 14.50
C GLY A 104 9.56 3.74 13.35
N ARG A 105 9.46 2.43 13.60
CA ARG A 105 9.47 1.39 12.58
C ARG A 105 8.05 1.08 12.10
N CYS A 106 7.94 0.56 10.90
CA CYS A 106 6.74 -0.11 10.44
C CYS A 106 7.08 -1.46 9.80
N TRP A 107 6.10 -2.37 9.80
CA TRP A 107 6.25 -3.70 9.20
C TRP A 107 4.92 -4.25 8.72
N SER A 108 5.01 -5.29 7.90
CA SER A 108 3.86 -6.10 7.47
C SER A 108 4.30 -7.53 7.25
N ASP A 109 3.46 -8.48 7.69
CA ASP A 109 3.52 -9.88 7.30
C ASP A 109 2.42 -10.13 6.28
N PHE A 110 2.75 -10.73 5.14
CA PHE A 110 1.81 -10.90 4.03
C PHE A 110 2.18 -12.12 3.18
N THR A 111 1.26 -12.55 2.32
CA THR A 111 1.48 -13.66 1.40
C THR A 111 1.26 -13.20 -0.03
N LEU A 112 2.23 -13.45 -0.91
CA LEU A 112 2.10 -13.18 -2.34
C LEU A 112 1.91 -14.47 -3.12
N GLY A 113 0.82 -14.52 -3.90
CA GLY A 113 0.49 -15.63 -4.80
C GLY A 113 0.83 -15.35 -6.26
N ALA A 114 0.31 -16.17 -7.18
CA ALA A 114 0.60 -16.14 -8.59
C ALA A 114 0.28 -14.81 -9.29
N ALA A 115 -0.66 -14.03 -8.77
CA ALA A 115 -0.98 -12.69 -9.29
C ALA A 115 0.21 -11.70 -9.24
N TYR A 116 1.21 -11.98 -8.41
CA TYR A 116 2.41 -11.15 -8.20
C TYR A 116 3.68 -11.81 -8.74
N GLU A 117 3.56 -12.91 -9.48
CA GLU A 117 4.67 -13.66 -10.02
C GLU A 117 5.38 -12.90 -11.16
N GLY A 118 6.72 -12.96 -11.15
CA GLY A 118 7.59 -12.54 -12.24
C GLY A 118 8.29 -13.76 -12.86
N PRO A 119 9.56 -14.02 -12.52
CA PRO A 119 10.18 -15.29 -12.87
C PRO A 119 9.46 -16.45 -12.16
N PRO A 120 9.46 -17.68 -12.76
CA PRO A 120 8.75 -18.82 -12.19
C PRO A 120 9.03 -19.04 -10.69
N GLY A 121 7.98 -19.05 -9.87
CA GLY A 121 8.04 -19.23 -8.42
C GLY A 121 8.54 -18.02 -7.64
N MET A 122 8.79 -16.88 -8.28
CA MET A 122 9.36 -15.69 -7.66
C MET A 122 8.47 -14.46 -7.84
N VAL A 123 8.48 -13.58 -6.83
CA VAL A 123 7.83 -12.29 -6.88
C VAL A 123 8.45 -11.40 -7.95
N HIS A 124 7.62 -10.72 -8.72
CA HIS A 124 8.08 -9.72 -9.69
C HIS A 124 8.79 -8.56 -8.97
N GLY A 125 9.98 -8.17 -9.46
CA GLY A 125 10.80 -7.12 -8.81
C GLY A 125 10.09 -5.79 -8.63
N GLY A 126 9.19 -5.41 -9.54
CA GLY A 126 8.35 -4.21 -9.41
C GLY A 126 7.33 -4.29 -8.27
N ILE A 127 6.88 -5.49 -7.90
CA ILE A 127 6.00 -5.70 -6.72
C ILE A 127 6.81 -5.50 -5.44
N ALA A 128 8.02 -6.04 -5.37
CA ALA A 128 8.92 -5.80 -4.25
C ALA A 128 9.22 -4.30 -4.08
N ALA A 129 9.43 -3.58 -5.18
CA ALA A 129 9.62 -2.14 -5.19
C ALA A 129 8.39 -1.38 -4.67
N LEU A 130 7.17 -1.78 -5.09
CA LEU A 130 5.91 -1.20 -4.64
C LEU A 130 5.70 -1.37 -3.12
N VAL A 131 5.95 -2.57 -2.61
CA VAL A 131 5.88 -2.89 -1.17
C VAL A 131 6.85 -2.00 -0.38
N LEU A 132 8.11 -1.93 -0.82
CA LEU A 132 9.14 -1.15 -0.11
C LEU A 132 8.90 0.35 -0.23
N ASP A 133 8.47 0.89 -1.37
CA ASP A 133 8.12 2.31 -1.50
C ASP A 133 7.00 2.71 -0.53
N GLN A 134 5.98 1.85 -0.37
CA GLN A 134 4.90 2.09 0.60
C GLN A 134 5.43 2.14 2.04
N LEU A 135 6.19 1.14 2.48
CA LEU A 135 6.70 1.09 3.86
C LEU A 135 7.70 2.20 4.16
N LEU A 136 8.61 2.49 3.22
CA LEU A 136 9.53 3.63 3.33
C LEU A 136 8.77 4.96 3.42
N GLY A 137 7.69 5.12 2.64
CA GLY A 137 6.80 6.27 2.71
C GLY A 137 6.09 6.39 4.05
N GLU A 138 5.60 5.29 4.61
CA GLU A 138 4.93 5.24 5.92
C GLU A 138 5.86 5.78 7.03
N VAL A 139 7.10 5.29 7.11
CA VAL A 139 8.03 5.77 8.14
C VAL A 139 8.53 7.18 7.87
N ALA A 140 8.82 7.54 6.62
CA ALA A 140 9.33 8.86 6.27
C ALA A 140 8.33 9.99 6.53
N THR A 141 7.02 9.66 6.57
CA THR A 141 5.91 10.59 6.76
C THR A 141 5.26 10.50 8.13
N SER A 142 5.92 9.87 9.09
CA SER A 142 5.38 9.64 10.45
C SER A 142 3.99 8.98 10.41
N GLY A 143 3.85 7.90 9.65
CA GLY A 143 2.58 7.22 9.44
C GLY A 143 1.60 8.03 8.56
N LEU A 144 2.11 8.67 7.51
CA LEU A 144 1.35 9.47 6.53
C LEU A 144 0.70 10.74 7.12
N THR A 145 1.18 11.23 8.25
CA THR A 145 0.69 12.47 8.87
C THR A 145 1.45 13.71 8.39
N GLU A 146 2.73 13.54 8.02
CA GLU A 146 3.55 14.62 7.46
C GLU A 146 3.67 14.51 5.94
N PRO A 147 3.43 15.59 5.17
CA PRO A 147 3.51 15.54 3.73
C PRO A 147 4.97 15.42 3.26
N ARG A 148 5.35 14.24 2.80
CA ARG A 148 6.63 13.97 2.12
C ARG A 148 6.36 13.11 0.88
N PHE A 149 7.13 13.30 -0.17
CA PHE A 149 6.99 12.56 -1.42
C PHE A 149 8.30 11.83 -1.72
N THR A 150 8.17 10.65 -2.32
CA THR A 150 9.30 9.88 -2.82
C THR A 150 10.06 10.71 -3.84
N GLY A 151 11.30 11.07 -3.53
CA GLY A 151 12.21 11.73 -4.44
C GLY A 151 13.05 10.72 -5.21
N THR A 152 13.52 9.68 -4.51
CA THR A 152 14.29 8.57 -5.10
C THR A 152 14.09 7.33 -4.24
N ILE A 153 14.00 6.19 -4.89
CA ILE A 153 14.13 4.87 -4.26
C ILE A 153 15.18 4.06 -5.01
N SER A 154 16.06 3.40 -4.26
CA SER A 154 17.07 2.47 -4.78
C SER A 154 16.86 1.10 -4.15
N LEU A 155 16.81 0.07 -4.96
CA LEU A 155 16.63 -1.31 -4.51
C LEU A 155 17.88 -2.13 -4.84
N ARG A 156 18.19 -3.05 -3.94
CA ARG A 156 19.21 -4.07 -4.12
C ARG A 156 18.56 -5.45 -3.95
N TYR A 157 18.45 -6.20 -5.02
CA TYR A 157 17.96 -7.56 -5.02
C TYR A 157 19.12 -8.49 -4.63
N LEU A 158 19.06 -9.05 -3.42
CA LEU A 158 20.12 -9.89 -2.87
C LEU A 158 20.04 -11.31 -3.42
N ARG A 159 18.78 -11.77 -3.59
CA ARG A 159 18.42 -13.06 -4.22
C ARG A 159 16.99 -13.00 -4.71
N GLY A 160 16.51 -14.04 -5.39
CA GLY A 160 15.09 -14.16 -5.75
C GLY A 160 14.22 -14.18 -4.50
N THR A 161 13.13 -13.42 -4.52
CA THR A 161 12.10 -13.44 -3.47
C THR A 161 11.07 -14.50 -3.85
N PRO A 162 10.90 -15.60 -3.09
CA PRO A 162 9.93 -16.63 -3.42
C PRO A 162 8.50 -16.11 -3.27
N LEU A 163 7.54 -16.69 -4.01
CA LEU A 163 6.13 -16.55 -3.68
C LEU A 163 5.86 -17.23 -2.33
N GLY A 164 4.83 -16.78 -1.63
CA GLY A 164 4.45 -17.29 -0.32
C GLY A 164 4.51 -16.25 0.79
N VAL A 165 4.81 -16.69 2.00
CA VAL A 165 4.84 -15.84 3.20
C VAL A 165 6.11 -14.99 3.22
N LEU A 166 5.93 -13.70 3.38
CA LEU A 166 6.99 -12.70 3.41
C LEU A 166 6.80 -11.74 4.58
N HIS A 167 7.90 -11.21 5.06
CA HIS A 167 7.96 -10.12 6.02
C HIS A 167 8.63 -8.91 5.37
N ALA A 168 8.09 -7.72 5.58
CA ALA A 168 8.75 -6.48 5.18
C ALA A 168 8.76 -5.49 6.34
N GLU A 169 9.87 -4.79 6.52
CA GLU A 169 10.01 -3.75 7.53
C GLU A 169 10.74 -2.52 6.99
N ALA A 170 10.48 -1.37 7.60
CA ALA A 170 11.17 -0.12 7.29
C ALA A 170 11.38 0.75 8.52
N TYR A 171 12.38 1.63 8.45
CA TYR A 171 12.69 2.62 9.49
C TYR A 171 13.34 3.87 8.89
N VAL A 172 13.30 4.97 9.64
CA VAL A 172 14.01 6.19 9.28
C VAL A 172 15.49 6.03 9.66
N ASP A 173 16.38 6.16 8.67
CA ASP A 173 17.82 6.16 8.87
C ASP A 173 18.29 7.52 9.46
N ARG A 174 17.86 8.63 8.82
CA ARG A 174 18.14 9.99 9.26
C ARG A 174 17.22 11.02 8.62
N THR A 175 17.16 12.19 9.24
CA THR A 175 16.44 13.36 8.66
C THR A 175 17.41 14.55 8.61
N GLU A 176 17.44 15.23 7.45
CA GLU A 176 18.28 16.38 7.17
C GLU A 176 17.38 17.53 6.64
N GLY A 177 16.92 18.40 7.52
CA GLY A 177 15.98 19.47 7.16
C GLY A 177 14.69 18.93 6.55
N HIS A 178 14.46 19.24 5.29
CA HIS A 178 13.26 18.79 4.56
C HIS A 178 13.41 17.42 3.87
N LYS A 179 14.52 16.73 4.07
CA LYS A 179 14.83 15.42 3.50
C LYS A 179 14.82 14.36 4.59
N THR A 180 14.13 13.26 4.34
CA THR A 180 14.16 12.06 5.19
C THR A 180 14.67 10.89 4.38
N TYR A 181 15.64 10.19 4.92
CA TYR A 181 16.23 8.97 4.37
C TYR A 181 15.67 7.80 5.16
N ALA A 182 15.10 6.83 4.48
CA ALA A 182 14.53 5.64 5.08
C ALA A 182 15.15 4.40 4.47
N ARG A 183 15.21 3.31 5.25
CA ARG A 183 15.67 1.99 4.82
C ARG A 183 14.60 0.96 5.08
N GLY A 184 14.54 -0.06 4.22
CA GLY A 184 13.62 -1.15 4.36
C GLY A 184 14.16 -2.43 3.75
N VAL A 185 13.53 -3.54 4.13
CA VAL A 185 13.92 -4.88 3.70
C VAL A 185 12.68 -5.75 3.51
N ILE A 186 12.73 -6.63 2.52
CA ILE A 186 11.82 -7.78 2.40
C ILE A 186 12.61 -9.03 2.73
N SER A 187 12.03 -9.91 3.53
CA SER A 187 12.60 -11.18 3.96
C SER A 187 11.59 -12.31 3.79
N ASP A 188 12.10 -13.51 3.57
CA ASP A 188 11.38 -14.78 3.76
C ASP A 188 11.94 -15.52 4.99
N ALA A 189 11.62 -16.81 5.14
CA ALA A 189 12.10 -17.64 6.25
C ALA A 189 13.63 -17.80 6.28
N ASP A 190 14.31 -17.66 5.13
CA ASP A 190 15.76 -17.81 4.98
C ASP A 190 16.52 -16.47 5.11
N GLY A 191 15.80 -15.36 5.36
CA GLY A 191 16.35 -14.03 5.58
C GLY A 191 16.10 -13.03 4.44
N PRO A 192 16.87 -11.94 4.35
CA PRO A 192 16.67 -10.86 3.41
C PRO A 192 16.72 -11.28 1.94
N THR A 193 15.76 -10.77 1.15
CA THR A 193 15.71 -10.97 -0.30
C THR A 193 15.94 -9.68 -1.08
N VAL A 194 15.36 -8.55 -0.59
CA VAL A 194 15.48 -7.23 -1.20
C VAL A 194 15.71 -6.19 -0.11
N GLU A 195 16.67 -5.30 -0.33
CA GLU A 195 16.89 -4.11 0.49
C GLU A 195 16.53 -2.85 -0.31
N ALA A 196 16.06 -1.81 0.35
CA ALA A 196 15.81 -0.52 -0.28
C ALA A 196 16.27 0.64 0.59
N GLU A 197 16.69 1.71 -0.08
CA GLU A 197 16.92 3.03 0.49
C GLU A 197 16.06 4.06 -0.25
N GLY A 198 15.34 4.91 0.49
CA GLY A 198 14.47 5.94 -0.06
C GLY A 198 14.86 7.33 0.44
N LEU A 199 14.79 8.31 -0.45
CA LEU A 199 14.83 9.73 -0.13
C LEU A 199 13.43 10.31 -0.29
N PHE A 200 12.90 10.87 0.79
CA PHE A 200 11.59 11.52 0.83
C PHE A 200 11.75 13.00 1.09
N ILE A 201 11.03 13.82 0.34
CA ILE A 201 11.19 15.27 0.34
C ILE A 201 9.90 15.95 0.78
N MET A 202 9.97 16.77 1.83
CA MET A 202 8.88 17.66 2.23
C MET A 202 8.70 18.76 1.17
N PRO A 203 7.50 18.89 0.58
CA PRO A 203 7.24 19.88 -0.45
C PRO A 203 7.30 21.31 0.11
N ALA A 204 7.63 22.29 -0.76
CA ALA A 204 7.83 23.68 -0.35
C ALA A 204 6.63 24.28 0.41
N TRP A 205 5.40 23.95 -0.01
CA TRP A 205 4.18 24.45 0.63
C TRP A 205 3.98 23.92 2.08
N ALA A 206 4.56 22.75 2.42
CA ALA A 206 4.48 22.19 3.76
C ALA A 206 5.57 22.73 4.70
N ARG A 207 6.73 23.11 4.15
CA ARG A 207 7.84 23.71 4.94
C ARG A 207 7.44 25.03 5.59
N GLN A 208 6.63 25.85 4.89
CA GLN A 208 6.16 27.14 5.40
C GLN A 208 5.19 27.02 6.58
N ARG A 209 4.51 25.87 6.74
CA ARG A 209 3.62 25.63 7.90
C ARG A 209 4.40 25.25 9.16
N SER A 210 5.56 24.62 9.03
CA SER A 210 6.42 24.23 10.16
C SER A 210 7.11 25.46 10.80
N ASP A 211 7.45 26.49 10.00
CA ASP A 211 8.15 27.69 10.47
C ASP A 211 7.23 28.65 11.23
N VAL A 212 5.91 28.60 11.00
CA VAL A 212 4.93 29.47 11.69
C VAL A 212 4.58 28.94 13.09
N GLY A 213 4.80 27.65 13.36
CA GLY A 213 4.55 27.03 14.68
C GLY A 213 5.62 27.26 15.75
N THR A 214 6.78 27.86 15.39
CA THR A 214 7.92 28.03 16.30
C THR A 214 8.10 29.47 16.80
N VAL A 215 7.18 30.39 16.48
CA VAL A 215 7.22 31.79 16.93
C VAL A 215 6.01 32.09 17.79
N THR A 216 5.91 31.47 18.95
CA THR A 216 5.17 31.98 20.13
C THR A 216 5.55 31.13 21.35
N GLY A 217 6.46 31.61 22.14
CA GLY A 217 6.78 31.08 23.46
C GLY A 217 7.85 31.90 24.11
#